data_b3a673add67af6ca009d2625d0bc6946
#
_entry.id   b3a673add67af6ca009d2625d0bc6946
#
_cell.length_a   1.000
_cell.length_b   1.000
_cell.length_c   1.000
_cell.angle_alpha   90.00
_cell.angle_beta   90.00
_cell.angle_gamma   90.00
#
_symmetry.space_group_name_H-M   'P 1'
#
loop_
_entity.id
_entity.type
_entity.pdbx_description
1 polymer ?
#
loop_
_entity_poly.entity_id
_entity_poly.type
_entity_poly.pdbx_seq_one_letter_code
_entity_poly.pdbx_strand_id
1 'polypeptide(L)'
;MTASATDPTPLLVLDVVGLTPALLEHMPRLRALGGAGSRAGLGTVLPAVTCAAQSTFLTGTLPAEHGIVGNGWYFRELGEVLLWRQHNGLVEGDRLWDAARRLHPGYTVANVCWWYAMGADTDFTVTPRPVYYADGRKEPDCYTRPPELHDELHAALGTFPLFSFWGPGADLVSSQWIIDATLHLNRTRRPDLTLCYVPHLDYDLQRFGPKDPRSLRAAADLDAALAPLLDDAEAEGRTVVVLSEYGITDVSRPVDLNRVLRRAGYLEVHTQDGMEYLDPMASRAFAVADHQLAHVYVRRPEDVAGVRQALEDVAGVARLLGDEGKKEHGLDHPRSGELVALAEPDSWFTYYYWLDDARAPDFAQLVEIHRKPGYDPAELFLDPLDPYVKVRAAGAVARKKLGMRYRMAVVPLDPAPVRGSHGRLPERPEDGPVLLCSRPGEVSGTFAATEVKSLLLRLAGLT
;
A
#
# COMPACT_ATOMS: atom_id res chain seq x y z
N MET A 1 42.66 6.64 -21.54
CA MET A 1 42.63 5.99 -20.22
C MET A 1 41.18 6.04 -19.76
N THR A 2 40.40 4.99 -19.99
CA THR A 2 39.07 4.82 -19.43
C THR A 2 39.22 4.62 -17.93
N ALA A 3 38.69 5.52 -17.13
CA ALA A 3 38.54 5.31 -15.69
C ALA A 3 37.88 3.94 -15.51
N SER A 4 38.52 3.05 -14.74
CA SER A 4 37.89 1.81 -14.30
C SER A 4 36.61 2.23 -13.58
N ALA A 5 35.45 1.90 -14.14
CA ALA A 5 34.20 2.04 -13.43
C ALA A 5 34.32 1.20 -12.15
N THR A 6 34.30 1.86 -11.00
CA THR A 6 34.24 1.16 -9.71
C THR A 6 32.93 0.39 -9.68
N ASP A 7 32.97 -0.86 -9.18
CA ASP A 7 31.75 -1.65 -9.01
C ASP A 7 30.74 -0.88 -8.15
N PRO A 8 29.45 -0.96 -8.49
CA PRO A 8 28.40 -0.30 -7.72
C PRO A 8 28.41 -0.73 -6.26
N THR A 9 28.13 0.18 -5.35
CA THR A 9 27.92 -0.17 -3.95
C THR A 9 26.57 -0.88 -3.81
N PRO A 10 26.52 -2.10 -3.25
CA PRO A 10 25.25 -2.80 -3.09
C PRO A 10 24.35 -2.11 -2.05
N LEU A 11 23.07 -2.00 -2.40
CA LEU A 11 22.05 -1.35 -1.58
C LEU A 11 20.98 -2.34 -1.09
N LEU A 12 20.53 -2.15 0.15
CA LEU A 12 19.31 -2.72 0.70
C LEU A 12 18.36 -1.57 1.05
N VAL A 13 17.19 -1.51 0.40
CA VAL A 13 16.16 -0.52 0.67
C VAL A 13 14.98 -1.22 1.35
N LEU A 14 14.73 -0.86 2.61
CA LEU A 14 13.62 -1.38 3.41
C LEU A 14 12.51 -0.34 3.44
N ASP A 15 11.36 -0.67 2.87
CA ASP A 15 10.14 0.11 3.00
C ASP A 15 9.35 -0.43 4.19
N VAL A 16 9.48 0.24 5.34
CA VAL A 16 8.82 -0.11 6.61
C VAL A 16 7.58 0.75 6.74
N VAL A 17 6.46 0.21 6.28
CA VAL A 17 5.18 0.93 6.17
C VAL A 17 4.73 1.48 7.53
N GLY A 18 4.31 2.75 7.54
CA GLY A 18 3.79 3.37 8.75
C GLY A 18 4.82 3.77 9.80
N LEU A 19 6.12 3.59 9.51
CA LEU A 19 7.19 3.98 10.45
C LEU A 19 7.29 5.50 10.58
N THR A 20 7.13 5.99 11.80
CA THR A 20 7.25 7.40 12.18
C THR A 20 8.38 7.60 13.20
N PRO A 21 8.82 8.86 13.46
CA PRO A 21 9.77 9.16 14.53
C PRO A 21 9.34 8.60 15.90
N ALA A 22 8.05 8.63 16.22
CA ALA A 22 7.52 8.12 17.48
C ALA A 22 7.65 6.58 17.60
N LEU A 23 7.35 5.85 16.53
CA LEU A 23 7.48 4.38 16.51
C LEU A 23 8.95 3.94 16.51
N LEU A 24 9.85 4.73 15.92
CA LEU A 24 11.29 4.45 15.89
C LEU A 24 11.89 4.34 17.32
N GLU A 25 11.30 5.02 18.31
CA GLU A 25 11.72 4.89 19.71
C GLU A 25 11.51 3.48 20.28
N HIS A 26 10.62 2.69 19.68
CA HIS A 26 10.35 1.28 20.03
C HIS A 26 11.14 0.28 19.16
N MET A 27 11.99 0.77 18.25
CA MET A 27 12.77 -0.03 17.29
C MET A 27 14.27 0.22 17.47
N PRO A 28 14.90 -0.37 18.51
CA PRO A 28 16.27 -0.06 18.90
C PRO A 28 17.33 -0.32 17.82
N ARG A 29 17.14 -1.34 16.96
CA ARG A 29 18.03 -1.64 15.84
C ARG A 29 17.98 -0.55 14.77
N LEU A 30 16.79 -0.21 14.29
CA LEU A 30 16.62 0.86 13.30
C LEU A 30 17.03 2.23 13.85
N ARG A 31 16.73 2.49 15.13
CA ARG A 31 17.20 3.71 15.79
C ARG A 31 18.73 3.79 15.84
N ALA A 32 19.40 2.69 16.18
CA ALA A 32 20.86 2.61 16.18
C ALA A 32 21.46 2.82 14.79
N LEU A 33 20.86 2.20 13.74
CA LEU A 33 21.26 2.38 12.34
C LEU A 33 21.21 3.87 11.93
N GLY A 34 20.08 4.55 12.17
CA GLY A 34 19.97 5.98 11.88
C GLY A 34 20.84 6.88 12.76
N GLY A 35 21.13 6.46 13.99
CA GLY A 35 22.00 7.18 14.92
C GLY A 35 23.50 7.08 14.58
N ALA A 36 23.96 5.94 14.13
CA ALA A 36 25.33 5.73 13.65
C ALA A 36 25.54 6.27 12.23
N GLY A 37 24.52 6.18 11.41
CA GLY A 37 24.48 6.70 10.06
C GLY A 37 23.89 8.11 9.95
N SER A 38 22.77 8.25 9.28
CA SER A 38 22.06 9.53 9.15
C SER A 38 20.55 9.31 9.13
N ARG A 39 19.79 10.34 9.50
CA ARG A 39 18.32 10.34 9.51
C ARG A 39 17.73 11.67 9.07
N ALA A 40 16.55 11.59 8.44
CA ALA A 40 15.75 12.74 8.04
C ALA A 40 14.26 12.45 8.24
N GLY A 41 13.42 13.47 8.29
CA GLY A 41 12.01 13.32 7.98
C GLY A 41 11.86 13.08 6.48
N LEU A 42 10.94 12.23 6.06
CA LEU A 42 10.62 12.02 4.65
C LEU A 42 9.30 12.73 4.32
N GLY A 43 9.33 13.64 3.35
CA GLY A 43 8.11 14.23 2.81
C GLY A 43 7.37 13.18 1.99
N THR A 44 6.08 13.00 2.25
CA THR A 44 5.25 12.11 1.45
C THR A 44 4.51 12.85 0.34
N VAL A 45 3.81 12.11 -0.50
CA VAL A 45 3.01 12.63 -1.61
C VAL A 45 1.52 12.56 -1.31
N LEU A 46 0.72 13.28 -2.06
CA LEU A 46 -0.73 13.13 -2.02
C LEU A 46 -1.17 12.27 -3.24
N PRO A 47 -1.92 11.17 -3.02
CA PRO A 47 -2.27 10.58 -1.73
C PRO A 47 -1.09 9.91 -1.02
N ALA A 48 -1.06 10.00 0.31
CA ALA A 48 -0.08 9.31 1.15
C ALA A 48 -0.49 7.84 1.32
N VAL A 49 -0.37 7.07 0.22
CA VAL A 49 -0.73 5.64 0.14
C VAL A 49 0.36 4.87 -0.60
N THR A 50 0.43 3.57 -0.35
CA THR A 50 1.51 2.67 -0.79
C THR A 50 1.89 2.81 -2.26
N CYS A 51 0.94 2.63 -3.16
CA CYS A 51 1.25 2.60 -4.59
C CYS A 51 1.77 3.95 -5.12
N ALA A 52 1.20 5.06 -4.64
CA ALA A 52 1.64 6.40 -5.04
C ALA A 52 3.03 6.75 -4.46
N ALA A 53 3.26 6.47 -3.17
CA ALA A 53 4.53 6.73 -2.51
C ALA A 53 5.68 5.90 -3.13
N GLN A 54 5.50 4.59 -3.25
CA GLN A 54 6.51 3.70 -3.86
C GLN A 54 6.83 4.08 -5.30
N SER A 55 5.81 4.43 -6.11
CA SER A 55 6.04 4.89 -7.48
C SER A 55 6.84 6.19 -7.51
N THR A 56 6.56 7.12 -6.59
CA THR A 56 7.34 8.37 -6.44
C THR A 56 8.79 8.07 -6.05
N PHE A 57 9.04 7.18 -5.10
CA PHE A 57 10.40 6.80 -4.70
C PHE A 57 11.21 6.21 -5.87
N LEU A 58 10.55 5.40 -6.72
CA LEU A 58 11.23 4.71 -7.82
C LEU A 58 11.36 5.56 -9.09
N THR A 59 10.44 6.50 -9.34
CA THR A 59 10.49 7.36 -10.53
C THR A 59 11.18 8.70 -10.27
N GLY A 60 11.13 9.20 -9.04
CA GLY A 60 11.58 10.54 -8.68
C GLY A 60 10.62 11.63 -9.15
N THR A 61 9.36 11.27 -9.46
CA THR A 61 8.33 12.19 -9.98
C THR A 61 7.04 12.09 -9.15
N LEU A 62 6.11 13.01 -9.35
CA LEU A 62 4.82 13.04 -8.65
C LEU A 62 3.75 12.22 -9.41
N PRO A 63 2.60 11.92 -8.78
CA PRO A 63 1.48 11.21 -9.42
C PRO A 63 1.02 11.78 -10.75
N ALA A 64 1.11 13.10 -10.95
CA ALA A 64 0.81 13.76 -12.22
C ALA A 64 1.69 13.28 -13.40
N GLU A 65 2.88 12.75 -13.10
CA GLU A 65 3.84 12.30 -14.13
C GLU A 65 3.91 10.76 -14.20
N HIS A 66 3.95 10.06 -13.05
CA HIS A 66 4.04 8.59 -13.07
C HIS A 66 2.65 7.91 -13.16
N GLY A 67 1.56 8.66 -13.06
CA GLY A 67 0.20 8.18 -13.30
C GLY A 67 -0.41 7.30 -12.20
N ILE A 68 0.28 7.09 -11.07
CA ILE A 68 -0.23 6.30 -9.94
C ILE A 68 -0.87 7.25 -8.95
N VAL A 69 -2.17 7.41 -9.06
CA VAL A 69 -2.96 8.39 -8.31
C VAL A 69 -3.56 7.84 -7.01
N GLY A 70 -3.29 6.58 -6.67
CA GLY A 70 -3.80 5.89 -5.48
C GLY A 70 -3.43 4.42 -5.50
N ASN A 71 -3.93 3.62 -4.54
CA ASN A 71 -3.82 2.16 -4.57
C ASN A 71 -4.72 1.53 -5.65
N GLY A 72 -5.58 2.34 -6.25
CA GLY A 72 -6.42 2.03 -7.38
C GLY A 72 -7.20 3.25 -7.82
N TRP A 73 -7.85 3.13 -8.96
CA TRP A 73 -8.63 4.21 -9.56
C TRP A 73 -9.70 3.66 -10.50
N TYR A 74 -10.55 4.53 -11.04
CA TYR A 74 -11.49 4.19 -12.09
C TYR A 74 -10.76 4.15 -13.43
N PHE A 75 -10.65 2.95 -14.01
CA PHE A 75 -10.13 2.73 -15.37
C PHE A 75 -11.23 3.09 -16.36
N ARG A 76 -11.18 4.33 -16.87
CA ARG A 76 -12.22 4.90 -17.73
C ARG A 76 -12.45 4.07 -19.00
N GLU A 77 -11.37 3.51 -19.54
CA GLU A 77 -11.39 2.69 -20.77
C GLU A 77 -12.07 1.33 -20.54
N LEU A 78 -12.06 0.84 -19.33
CA LEU A 78 -12.68 -0.44 -18.94
C LEU A 78 -14.06 -0.25 -18.31
N GLY A 79 -14.37 0.96 -17.81
CA GLY A 79 -15.58 1.22 -17.04
C GLY A 79 -15.58 0.58 -15.66
N GLU A 80 -14.39 0.28 -15.09
CA GLU A 80 -14.23 -0.47 -13.84
C GLU A 80 -13.34 0.25 -12.84
N VAL A 81 -13.66 0.11 -11.56
CA VAL A 81 -12.77 0.50 -10.46
C VAL A 81 -11.88 -0.68 -10.13
N LEU A 82 -10.57 -0.52 -10.25
CA LEU A 82 -9.61 -1.59 -10.02
C LEU A 82 -8.52 -1.13 -9.04
N LEU A 83 -8.39 -1.86 -7.92
CA LEU A 83 -7.36 -1.62 -6.91
C LEU A 83 -6.29 -2.72 -6.96
N TRP A 84 -5.11 -2.40 -6.47
CA TRP A 84 -4.01 -3.34 -6.19
C TRP A 84 -3.53 -4.11 -7.43
N ARG A 85 -3.51 -3.43 -8.60
CA ARG A 85 -2.96 -4.03 -9.83
C ARG A 85 -1.44 -4.06 -9.79
N GLN A 86 -0.85 -5.17 -10.27
CA GLN A 86 0.57 -5.46 -10.12
C GLN A 86 1.41 -5.17 -11.38
N HIS A 87 0.77 -4.84 -12.51
CA HIS A 87 1.48 -4.70 -13.78
C HIS A 87 2.30 -3.41 -13.82
N ASN A 88 3.63 -3.54 -14.00
CA ASN A 88 4.58 -2.41 -14.02
C ASN A 88 4.30 -1.37 -15.13
N GLY A 89 3.71 -1.80 -16.25
CA GLY A 89 3.31 -0.89 -17.33
C GLY A 89 2.26 0.16 -16.95
N LEU A 90 1.66 0.08 -15.75
CA LEU A 90 0.78 1.13 -15.23
C LEU A 90 1.56 2.34 -14.71
N VAL A 91 2.81 2.15 -14.30
CA VAL A 91 3.70 3.23 -13.85
C VAL A 91 4.32 3.88 -15.09
N GLU A 92 4.08 5.16 -15.28
CA GLU A 92 4.67 5.94 -16.36
C GLU A 92 6.05 6.49 -15.96
N GLY A 93 6.88 6.85 -16.93
CA GLY A 93 8.22 7.40 -16.71
C GLY A 93 9.30 6.35 -16.43
N ASP A 94 10.45 6.84 -16.02
CA ASP A 94 11.72 6.13 -15.90
C ASP A 94 11.93 5.68 -14.44
N ARG A 95 12.11 4.37 -14.21
CA ARG A 95 12.30 3.82 -12.86
C ARG A 95 13.76 3.90 -12.46
N LEU A 96 14.02 3.68 -11.19
CA LEU A 96 15.38 3.64 -10.62
C LEU A 96 16.30 2.68 -11.39
N TRP A 97 15.85 1.46 -11.68
CA TRP A 97 16.66 0.46 -12.39
C TRP A 97 16.89 0.82 -13.86
N ASP A 98 15.97 1.51 -14.53
CA ASP A 98 16.18 2.00 -15.90
C ASP A 98 17.32 3.03 -15.93
N ALA A 99 17.32 3.96 -14.96
CA ALA A 99 18.39 4.94 -14.79
C ALA A 99 19.73 4.28 -14.42
N ALA A 100 19.72 3.36 -13.46
CA ALA A 100 20.91 2.65 -13.00
C ALA A 100 21.57 1.88 -14.13
N ARG A 101 20.80 1.15 -14.96
CA ARG A 101 21.34 0.37 -16.08
C ARG A 101 21.85 1.22 -17.25
N ARG A 102 21.33 2.42 -17.44
CA ARG A 102 21.94 3.36 -18.38
C ARG A 102 23.33 3.80 -17.96
N LEU A 103 23.58 3.88 -16.64
CA LEU A 103 24.86 4.29 -16.08
C LEU A 103 25.81 3.07 -15.88
N HIS A 104 25.25 1.92 -15.54
CA HIS A 104 25.96 0.65 -15.36
C HIS A 104 25.13 -0.51 -15.96
N PRO A 105 25.38 -0.93 -17.22
CA PRO A 105 24.55 -1.91 -17.94
C PRO A 105 24.36 -3.27 -17.25
N GLY A 106 25.30 -3.66 -16.38
CA GLY A 106 25.22 -4.91 -15.59
C GLY A 106 24.52 -4.78 -14.26
N TYR A 107 23.91 -3.64 -13.92
CA TYR A 107 23.28 -3.40 -12.62
C TYR A 107 22.10 -4.34 -12.39
N THR A 108 22.19 -5.12 -11.32
CA THR A 108 21.22 -6.17 -10.96
C THR A 108 20.26 -5.72 -9.86
N VAL A 109 18.98 -6.08 -9.98
CA VAL A 109 17.92 -5.60 -9.09
C VAL A 109 17.04 -6.75 -8.62
N ALA A 110 16.85 -6.84 -7.30
CA ALA A 110 15.82 -7.67 -6.67
C ALA A 110 14.67 -6.82 -6.14
N ASN A 111 13.44 -7.17 -6.51
CA ASN A 111 12.22 -6.58 -6.00
C ASN A 111 11.47 -7.63 -5.16
N VAL A 112 11.42 -7.42 -3.86
CA VAL A 112 10.71 -8.28 -2.92
C VAL A 112 9.49 -7.52 -2.39
N CYS A 113 8.35 -7.80 -2.98
CA CYS A 113 7.02 -7.32 -2.61
C CYS A 113 6.74 -5.81 -2.80
N TRP A 114 7.63 -4.99 -3.39
CA TRP A 114 7.24 -3.65 -3.82
C TRP A 114 6.18 -3.74 -4.93
N TRP A 115 5.23 -2.82 -4.91
CA TRP A 115 4.11 -2.82 -5.84
C TRP A 115 4.54 -2.59 -7.29
N TYR A 116 3.68 -2.97 -8.23
CA TYR A 116 3.96 -2.98 -9.68
C TYR A 116 5.17 -3.85 -10.04
N ALA A 117 5.34 -4.96 -9.32
CA ALA A 117 6.45 -5.89 -9.53
C ALA A 117 6.31 -6.72 -10.81
N MET A 118 5.08 -7.05 -11.23
CA MET A 118 4.86 -7.93 -12.38
C MET A 118 5.17 -7.22 -13.70
N GLY A 119 6.05 -7.83 -14.49
CA GLY A 119 6.54 -7.25 -15.75
C GLY A 119 7.53 -6.09 -15.57
N ALA A 120 7.99 -5.83 -14.34
CA ALA A 120 9.11 -4.92 -14.12
C ALA A 120 10.40 -5.51 -14.72
N ASP A 121 11.28 -4.63 -15.20
CA ASP A 121 12.59 -5.03 -15.70
C ASP A 121 13.59 -5.15 -14.53
N THR A 122 13.31 -6.11 -13.63
CA THR A 122 14.17 -6.49 -12.49
C THR A 122 14.67 -7.91 -12.71
N ASP A 123 15.86 -8.25 -12.17
CA ASP A 123 16.47 -9.58 -12.35
C ASP A 123 15.75 -10.61 -11.49
N PHE A 124 15.39 -10.21 -10.27
CA PHE A 124 14.69 -11.07 -9.32
C PHE A 124 13.43 -10.35 -8.83
N THR A 125 12.29 -11.01 -8.95
CA THR A 125 10.99 -10.50 -8.48
C THR A 125 10.34 -11.54 -7.60
N VAL A 126 9.82 -11.11 -6.45
CA VAL A 126 8.94 -11.89 -5.58
C VAL A 126 7.77 -11.00 -5.23
N THR A 127 6.52 -11.45 -5.47
CA THR A 127 5.32 -10.68 -5.10
C THR A 127 4.16 -11.61 -4.73
N PRO A 128 3.31 -11.24 -3.76
CA PRO A 128 2.14 -12.02 -3.41
C PRO A 128 1.23 -12.24 -4.62
N ARG A 129 0.92 -13.49 -4.92
CA ARG A 129 -0.03 -13.83 -5.99
C ARG A 129 -0.68 -15.17 -5.71
N PRO A 130 -1.95 -15.18 -5.27
CA PRO A 130 -2.65 -16.43 -5.05
C PRO A 130 -2.92 -17.19 -6.35
N VAL A 131 -3.03 -18.50 -6.23
CA VAL A 131 -3.56 -19.36 -7.31
C VAL A 131 -5.09 -19.32 -7.25
N TYR A 132 -5.72 -18.91 -8.34
CA TYR A 132 -7.17 -18.93 -8.51
C TYR A 132 -7.57 -20.15 -9.34
N TYR A 133 -8.34 -21.04 -8.74
CA TYR A 133 -8.84 -22.23 -9.43
C TYR A 133 -10.17 -21.96 -10.12
N ALA A 134 -10.49 -22.73 -11.14
CA ALA A 134 -11.74 -22.61 -11.89
C ALA A 134 -13.00 -22.87 -11.02
N ASP A 135 -12.88 -23.60 -9.92
CA ASP A 135 -13.96 -23.84 -8.96
C ASP A 135 -14.16 -22.69 -7.95
N GLY A 136 -13.35 -21.62 -8.06
CA GLY A 136 -13.39 -20.43 -7.19
C GLY A 136 -12.54 -20.53 -5.92
N ARG A 137 -11.80 -21.62 -5.71
CA ARG A 137 -10.84 -21.71 -4.62
C ARG A 137 -9.69 -20.74 -4.86
N LYS A 138 -9.21 -20.13 -3.75
CA LYS A 138 -8.03 -19.29 -3.71
C LYS A 138 -7.01 -19.95 -2.77
N GLU A 139 -5.85 -20.31 -3.30
CA GLU A 139 -4.76 -20.88 -2.51
C GLU A 139 -3.63 -19.84 -2.38
N PRO A 140 -2.97 -19.80 -1.19
CA PRO A 140 -1.86 -18.88 -0.96
C PRO A 140 -0.67 -19.25 -1.85
N ASP A 141 -0.05 -18.24 -2.46
CA ASP A 141 1.16 -18.41 -3.25
C ASP A 141 1.81 -17.06 -3.52
N CYS A 142 3.00 -17.07 -4.17
CA CYS A 142 3.70 -15.91 -4.70
C CYS A 142 4.07 -16.11 -6.18
N TYR A 143 4.20 -14.99 -6.87
CA TYR A 143 4.81 -14.94 -8.20
C TYR A 143 6.29 -14.64 -8.07
N THR A 144 7.11 -15.30 -8.88
CA THR A 144 8.54 -15.04 -8.94
C THR A 144 9.04 -14.86 -10.38
N ARG A 145 10.13 -14.16 -10.52
CA ARG A 145 10.98 -14.11 -11.71
C ARG A 145 12.43 -14.13 -11.23
N PRO A 146 13.27 -15.06 -11.78
CA PRO A 146 12.91 -16.14 -12.70
C PRO A 146 11.99 -17.18 -12.05
N PRO A 147 11.27 -18.01 -12.85
CA PRO A 147 10.28 -18.95 -12.32
C PRO A 147 10.83 -19.99 -11.33
N GLU A 148 12.05 -20.46 -11.53
CA GLU A 148 12.72 -21.43 -10.65
C GLU A 148 12.95 -20.91 -9.23
N LEU A 149 12.96 -19.60 -9.03
CA LEU A 149 13.05 -18.96 -7.72
C LEU A 149 11.82 -19.31 -6.83
N HIS A 150 10.66 -19.62 -7.43
CA HIS A 150 9.48 -20.06 -6.71
C HIS A 150 9.75 -21.34 -5.91
N ASP A 151 10.24 -22.37 -6.59
CA ASP A 151 10.48 -23.68 -5.96
C ASP A 151 11.63 -23.60 -4.94
N GLU A 152 12.62 -22.76 -5.21
CA GLU A 152 13.74 -22.49 -4.29
C GLU A 152 13.25 -21.84 -2.99
N LEU A 153 12.43 -20.78 -3.07
CA LEU A 153 11.88 -20.13 -1.90
C LEU A 153 10.87 -21.03 -1.17
N HIS A 154 10.06 -21.77 -1.91
CA HIS A 154 9.13 -22.72 -1.31
C HIS A 154 9.85 -23.82 -0.54
N ALA A 155 10.97 -24.35 -1.05
CA ALA A 155 11.78 -25.35 -0.37
C ALA A 155 12.47 -24.78 0.89
N ALA A 156 12.91 -23.52 0.85
CA ALA A 156 13.64 -22.88 1.95
C ALA A 156 12.72 -22.34 3.05
N LEU A 157 11.57 -21.75 2.68
CA LEU A 157 10.72 -20.93 3.56
C LEU A 157 9.27 -21.45 3.66
N GLY A 158 8.88 -22.39 2.83
CA GLY A 158 7.48 -22.80 2.67
C GLY A 158 6.67 -21.83 1.81
N THR A 159 5.37 -22.12 1.68
CA THR A 159 4.42 -21.30 0.91
C THR A 159 4.29 -19.91 1.51
N PHE A 160 4.22 -18.87 0.66
CA PHE A 160 3.95 -17.51 1.11
C PHE A 160 2.66 -17.44 1.93
N PRO A 161 2.67 -16.90 3.16
CA PRO A 161 1.52 -16.93 4.07
C PRO A 161 0.51 -15.82 3.75
N LEU A 162 -0.13 -15.88 2.59
CA LEU A 162 -1.02 -14.85 2.05
C LEU A 162 -2.14 -14.43 3.02
N PHE A 163 -2.69 -15.38 3.80
CA PHE A 163 -3.77 -15.07 4.74
C PHE A 163 -3.28 -14.35 6.02
N SER A 164 -1.95 -14.26 6.21
CA SER A 164 -1.31 -13.40 7.21
C SER A 164 -0.76 -12.10 6.59
N PHE A 165 -0.90 -11.92 5.27
CA PHE A 165 -0.49 -10.70 4.57
C PHE A 165 -1.58 -9.64 4.57
N TRP A 166 -2.85 -10.03 4.43
CA TRP A 166 -3.99 -9.12 4.52
C TRP A 166 -5.25 -9.85 5.01
N GLY A 167 -6.05 -9.16 5.84
CA GLY A 167 -7.30 -9.65 6.41
C GLY A 167 -7.25 -9.79 7.93
N PRO A 168 -8.25 -10.44 8.55
CA PRO A 168 -8.31 -10.58 10.01
C PRO A 168 -7.15 -11.38 10.62
N GLY A 169 -6.47 -12.18 9.80
CA GLY A 169 -5.27 -12.95 10.18
C GLY A 169 -3.96 -12.26 9.86
N ALA A 170 -3.98 -10.99 9.42
CA ALA A 170 -2.76 -10.25 9.12
C ALA A 170 -1.87 -10.11 10.36
N ASP A 171 -0.59 -10.49 10.23
CA ASP A 171 0.35 -10.65 11.33
C ASP A 171 1.80 -10.56 10.83
N LEU A 172 2.78 -10.55 11.76
CA LEU A 172 4.21 -10.52 11.47
C LEU A 172 4.69 -11.67 10.57
N VAL A 173 4.03 -12.81 10.60
CA VAL A 173 4.40 -14.02 9.85
C VAL A 173 4.63 -13.74 8.35
N SER A 174 3.80 -12.91 7.74
CA SER A 174 3.97 -12.57 6.31
C SER A 174 5.19 -11.67 6.08
N SER A 175 5.41 -10.69 6.95
CA SER A 175 6.60 -9.82 6.89
C SER A 175 7.88 -10.58 7.23
N GLN A 176 7.85 -11.55 8.15
CA GLN A 176 8.98 -12.44 8.42
C GLN A 176 9.35 -13.24 7.16
N TRP A 177 8.37 -13.82 6.47
CA TRP A 177 8.62 -14.53 5.21
C TRP A 177 9.26 -13.63 4.15
N ILE A 178 8.80 -12.37 4.03
CA ILE A 178 9.37 -11.37 3.10
C ILE A 178 10.82 -11.04 3.47
N ILE A 179 11.10 -10.84 4.76
CA ILE A 179 12.45 -10.59 5.29
C ILE A 179 13.37 -11.77 4.99
N ASP A 180 12.91 -12.99 5.25
CA ASP A 180 13.69 -14.22 5.02
C ASP A 180 13.93 -14.47 3.53
N ALA A 181 12.95 -14.19 2.64
CA ALA A 181 13.12 -14.24 1.20
C ALA A 181 14.13 -13.20 0.70
N THR A 182 14.13 -12.01 1.28
CA THR A 182 15.11 -10.95 0.99
C THR A 182 16.52 -11.39 1.40
N LEU A 183 16.66 -11.94 2.61
CA LEU A 183 17.91 -12.46 3.11
C LEU A 183 18.44 -13.60 2.23
N HIS A 184 17.55 -14.52 1.83
CA HIS A 184 17.89 -15.62 0.93
C HIS A 184 18.43 -15.10 -0.42
N LEU A 185 17.74 -14.13 -1.04
CA LEU A 185 18.17 -13.51 -2.30
C LEU A 185 19.51 -12.79 -2.15
N ASN A 186 19.70 -12.01 -1.09
CA ASN A 186 20.94 -11.30 -0.85
C ASN A 186 22.14 -12.26 -0.76
N ARG A 187 21.98 -13.40 -0.11
CA ARG A 187 23.03 -14.42 0.06
C ARG A 187 23.30 -15.23 -1.21
N THR A 188 22.24 -15.59 -1.94
CA THR A 188 22.37 -16.53 -3.08
C THR A 188 22.56 -15.83 -4.42
N ARG A 189 22.06 -14.59 -4.59
CA ARG A 189 22.09 -13.85 -5.86
C ARG A 189 22.94 -12.58 -5.82
N ARG A 190 23.16 -12.01 -4.63
CA ARG A 190 23.96 -10.79 -4.39
C ARG A 190 23.62 -9.63 -5.34
N PRO A 191 22.34 -9.22 -5.47
CA PRO A 191 21.98 -8.12 -6.35
C PRO A 191 22.62 -6.81 -5.89
N ASP A 192 22.84 -5.89 -6.84
CA ASP A 192 23.34 -4.53 -6.54
C ASP A 192 22.32 -3.70 -5.78
N LEU A 193 21.03 -3.90 -6.09
CA LEU A 193 19.91 -3.26 -5.39
C LEU A 193 18.91 -4.32 -4.94
N THR A 194 18.55 -4.29 -3.67
CA THR A 194 17.42 -5.06 -3.14
C THR A 194 16.37 -4.11 -2.57
N LEU A 195 15.17 -4.19 -3.10
CA LEU A 195 13.98 -3.52 -2.57
C LEU A 195 13.18 -4.51 -1.75
N CYS A 196 12.89 -4.20 -0.50
CA CYS A 196 12.12 -5.05 0.43
C CYS A 196 10.96 -4.26 1.04
N TYR A 197 9.73 -4.72 0.82
CA TYR A 197 8.51 -4.11 1.35
C TYR A 197 8.05 -4.85 2.62
N VAL A 198 7.87 -4.11 3.71
CA VAL A 198 7.58 -4.67 5.04
C VAL A 198 6.32 -4.01 5.61
N PRO A 199 5.12 -4.58 5.38
CA PRO A 199 3.83 -3.94 5.71
C PRO A 199 3.36 -4.16 7.16
N HIS A 200 4.07 -4.88 8.01
CA HIS A 200 3.58 -5.37 9.30
C HIS A 200 2.95 -4.29 10.19
N LEU A 201 3.55 -3.10 10.28
CA LEU A 201 3.05 -2.05 11.19
C LEU A 201 1.69 -1.52 10.75
N ASP A 202 1.42 -1.50 9.45
CA ASP A 202 0.17 -1.01 8.87
C ASP A 202 -1.07 -1.67 9.51
N TYR A 203 -0.98 -2.96 9.81
CA TYR A 203 -2.11 -3.74 10.33
C TYR A 203 -2.57 -3.28 11.70
N ASP A 204 -1.67 -3.26 12.68
CA ASP A 204 -2.01 -2.93 14.06
C ASP A 204 -2.19 -1.42 14.26
N LEU A 205 -1.49 -0.60 13.47
CA LEU A 205 -1.73 0.84 13.45
C LEU A 205 -3.15 1.17 12.98
N GLN A 206 -3.67 0.48 11.95
CA GLN A 206 -5.07 0.67 11.52
C GLN A 206 -6.08 0.05 12.50
N ARG A 207 -5.75 -1.10 13.11
CA ARG A 207 -6.65 -1.78 14.05
C ARG A 207 -6.82 -1.04 15.37
N PHE A 208 -5.73 -0.49 15.91
CA PHE A 208 -5.67 -0.04 17.31
C PHE A 208 -5.27 1.43 17.45
N GLY A 209 -4.75 2.04 16.39
CA GLY A 209 -4.15 3.37 16.41
C GLY A 209 -2.68 3.35 16.83
N PRO A 210 -1.93 4.42 16.51
CA PRO A 210 -0.47 4.45 16.65
C PRO A 210 0.04 4.47 18.09
N LYS A 211 -0.81 4.83 19.07
CA LYS A 211 -0.42 4.94 20.49
C LYS A 211 -0.81 3.72 21.32
N ASP A 212 -1.53 2.77 20.75
CA ASP A 212 -1.94 1.56 21.47
C ASP A 212 -0.71 0.69 21.80
N PRO A 213 -0.61 0.11 23.02
CA PRO A 213 0.50 -0.78 23.39
C PRO A 213 0.71 -1.96 22.46
N ARG A 214 -0.33 -2.41 21.74
CA ARG A 214 -0.22 -3.48 20.72
C ARG A 214 0.53 -3.02 19.49
N SER A 215 0.26 -1.80 19.01
CA SER A 215 0.97 -1.17 17.91
C SER A 215 2.45 -0.91 18.25
N LEU A 216 2.73 -0.47 19.49
CA LEU A 216 4.10 -0.28 19.97
C LEU A 216 4.86 -1.62 20.07
N ARG A 217 4.16 -2.69 20.48
CA ARG A 217 4.73 -4.04 20.49
C ARG A 217 5.01 -4.54 19.07
N ALA A 218 4.09 -4.34 18.13
CA ALA A 218 4.30 -4.70 16.72
C ALA A 218 5.57 -4.04 16.14
N ALA A 219 5.87 -2.78 16.53
CA ALA A 219 7.12 -2.11 16.17
C ALA A 219 8.35 -2.83 16.74
N ALA A 220 8.33 -3.19 18.01
CA ALA A 220 9.43 -3.92 18.66
C ALA A 220 9.62 -5.32 18.05
N ASP A 221 8.55 -6.03 17.78
CA ASP A 221 8.57 -7.37 17.19
C ASP A 221 9.13 -7.32 15.76
N LEU A 222 8.76 -6.30 14.97
CA LEU A 222 9.31 -6.08 13.64
C LEU A 222 10.81 -5.74 13.67
N ASP A 223 11.25 -4.87 14.60
CA ASP A 223 12.66 -4.52 14.75
C ASP A 223 13.53 -5.77 15.04
N ALA A 224 13.01 -6.67 15.88
CA ALA A 224 13.66 -7.94 16.16
C ALA A 224 13.68 -8.86 14.92
N ALA A 225 12.61 -8.89 14.13
CA ALA A 225 12.53 -9.70 12.91
C ALA A 225 13.48 -9.21 11.82
N LEU A 226 13.76 -7.92 11.76
CA LEU A 226 14.71 -7.31 10.81
C LEU A 226 16.18 -7.59 11.16
N ALA A 227 16.50 -7.96 12.41
CA ALA A 227 17.86 -8.07 12.90
C ALA A 227 18.76 -8.98 12.02
N PRO A 228 18.36 -10.20 11.62
CA PRO A 228 19.22 -11.05 10.78
C PRO A 228 19.54 -10.44 9.41
N LEU A 229 18.58 -9.72 8.82
CA LEU A 229 18.75 -9.06 7.52
C LEU A 229 19.69 -7.86 7.62
N LEU A 230 19.59 -7.08 8.70
CA LEU A 230 20.47 -5.94 8.97
C LEU A 230 21.90 -6.39 9.27
N ASP A 231 22.07 -7.45 10.09
CA ASP A 231 23.39 -8.02 10.41
C ASP A 231 24.09 -8.59 9.13
N ASP A 232 23.32 -9.24 8.24
CA ASP A 232 23.82 -9.73 6.96
C ASP A 232 24.24 -8.57 6.03
N ALA A 233 23.41 -7.52 5.95
CA ALA A 233 23.71 -6.33 5.15
C ALA A 233 25.01 -5.64 5.62
N GLU A 234 25.20 -5.53 6.93
CA GLU A 234 26.45 -4.98 7.52
C GLU A 234 27.64 -5.86 7.17
N ALA A 235 27.54 -7.17 7.36
CA ALA A 235 28.63 -8.13 7.08
C ALA A 235 29.03 -8.14 5.59
N GLU A 236 28.08 -7.96 4.67
CA GLU A 236 28.29 -7.90 3.22
C GLU A 236 28.65 -6.49 2.72
N GLY A 237 28.76 -5.50 3.62
CA GLY A 237 29.08 -4.11 3.27
C GLY A 237 28.01 -3.38 2.46
N ARG A 238 26.77 -3.81 2.55
CA ARG A 238 25.63 -3.15 1.88
C ARG A 238 25.26 -1.84 2.57
N THR A 239 25.01 -0.82 1.79
CA THR A 239 24.38 0.39 2.35
C THR A 239 22.91 0.11 2.55
N VAL A 240 22.43 0.31 3.78
CA VAL A 240 21.01 0.14 4.15
C VAL A 240 20.31 1.50 4.14
N VAL A 241 19.20 1.59 3.43
CA VAL A 241 18.27 2.71 3.46
C VAL A 241 16.93 2.18 3.99
N VAL A 242 16.43 2.82 5.05
CA VAL A 242 15.08 2.53 5.58
C VAL A 242 14.21 3.75 5.33
N LEU A 243 13.09 3.54 4.72
CA LEU A 243 12.11 4.60 4.49
C LEU A 243 10.71 4.11 4.86
N SER A 244 9.78 5.02 4.99
CA SER A 244 8.36 4.71 5.08
C SER A 244 7.56 5.59 4.13
N GLU A 245 6.38 5.13 3.76
CA GLU A 245 5.51 5.77 2.76
C GLU A 245 4.72 6.92 3.38
N TYR A 246 4.26 6.72 4.60
CA TYR A 246 3.38 7.61 5.37
C TYR A 246 3.46 7.29 6.86
N GLY A 247 2.90 8.18 7.68
CA GLY A 247 2.50 7.86 9.04
C GLY A 247 1.00 7.54 9.12
N ILE A 248 0.60 6.76 10.11
CA ILE A 248 -0.80 6.48 10.42
C ILE A 248 -1.20 7.29 11.65
N THR A 249 -2.34 7.97 11.58
CA THR A 249 -2.88 8.80 12.67
C THR A 249 -4.19 8.22 13.20
N ASP A 250 -4.53 8.59 14.44
CA ASP A 250 -5.78 8.16 15.09
C ASP A 250 -7.00 8.66 14.31
N VAL A 251 -7.96 7.76 14.03
CA VAL A 251 -9.25 8.09 13.43
C VAL A 251 -10.41 7.49 14.21
N SER A 252 -11.58 8.12 14.09
CA SER A 252 -12.79 7.65 14.77
C SER A 252 -14.07 7.84 13.94
N ARG A 253 -13.98 8.55 12.79
CA ARG A 253 -15.14 8.94 11.98
C ARG A 253 -15.04 8.38 10.56
N PRO A 254 -15.76 7.30 10.26
CA PRO A 254 -15.97 6.88 8.86
C PRO A 254 -16.92 7.85 8.15
N VAL A 255 -16.66 8.13 6.88
CA VAL A 255 -17.45 9.03 6.04
C VAL A 255 -17.85 8.32 4.74
N ASP A 256 -19.16 8.22 4.49
CA ASP A 256 -19.74 7.46 3.37
C ASP A 256 -20.05 8.38 2.18
N LEU A 257 -19.06 8.85 1.44
CA LEU A 257 -19.25 9.76 0.30
C LEU A 257 -20.22 9.18 -0.75
N ASN A 258 -20.11 7.89 -1.05
CA ASN A 258 -20.98 7.23 -2.02
C ASN A 258 -22.45 7.15 -1.57
N ARG A 259 -22.72 6.99 -0.28
CA ARG A 259 -24.09 7.07 0.26
C ARG A 259 -24.67 8.48 0.12
N VAL A 260 -23.84 9.51 0.29
CA VAL A 260 -24.25 10.91 0.06
C VAL A 260 -24.59 11.13 -1.42
N LEU A 261 -23.68 10.76 -2.33
CA LEU A 261 -23.88 10.88 -3.77
C LEU A 261 -25.11 10.12 -4.26
N ARG A 262 -25.38 8.94 -3.69
CA ARG A 262 -26.57 8.14 -4.00
C ARG A 262 -27.85 8.83 -3.56
N ARG A 263 -27.92 9.37 -2.34
CA ARG A 263 -29.08 10.13 -1.84
C ARG A 263 -29.34 11.40 -2.66
N ALA A 264 -28.27 12.01 -3.18
CA ALA A 264 -28.34 13.17 -4.06
C ALA A 264 -28.67 12.83 -5.54
N GLY A 265 -28.83 11.54 -5.88
CA GLY A 265 -29.19 11.09 -7.23
C GLY A 265 -28.05 11.14 -8.25
N TYR A 266 -26.80 11.11 -7.79
CA TYR A 266 -25.62 11.04 -8.67
C TYR A 266 -25.10 9.62 -8.87
N LEU A 267 -25.25 8.73 -7.88
CA LEU A 267 -24.74 7.37 -7.93
C LEU A 267 -25.87 6.39 -8.20
N GLU A 268 -25.66 5.50 -9.17
CA GLU A 268 -26.55 4.42 -9.54
C GLU A 268 -26.00 3.05 -9.16
N VAL A 269 -26.92 2.11 -8.91
CA VAL A 269 -26.60 0.71 -8.62
C VAL A 269 -27.46 -0.19 -9.48
N HIS A 270 -26.94 -1.35 -9.85
CA HIS A 270 -27.76 -2.44 -10.35
C HIS A 270 -28.03 -3.47 -9.24
N THR A 271 -29.19 -4.12 -9.29
CA THR A 271 -29.60 -5.11 -8.31
C THR A 271 -29.51 -6.52 -8.90
N GLN A 272 -28.85 -7.43 -8.19
CA GLN A 272 -28.79 -8.83 -8.53
C GLN A 272 -29.01 -9.68 -7.27
N ASP A 273 -29.95 -10.63 -7.32
CA ASP A 273 -30.31 -11.48 -6.18
C ASP A 273 -30.59 -10.71 -4.88
N GLY A 274 -31.22 -9.52 -5.00
CA GLY A 274 -31.54 -8.64 -3.88
C GLY A 274 -30.37 -7.79 -3.37
N MET A 275 -29.14 -8.02 -3.84
CA MET A 275 -27.95 -7.27 -3.49
C MET A 275 -27.71 -6.14 -4.48
N GLU A 276 -27.09 -5.07 -4.01
CA GLU A 276 -26.79 -3.87 -4.79
C GLU A 276 -25.29 -3.83 -5.16
N TYR A 277 -25.03 -3.50 -6.42
CA TYR A 277 -23.67 -3.35 -6.96
C TYR A 277 -23.55 -1.97 -7.59
N LEU A 278 -22.43 -1.28 -7.34
CA LEU A 278 -22.15 0.00 -7.98
C LEU A 278 -22.15 -0.18 -9.51
N ASP A 279 -22.84 0.72 -10.20
CA ASP A 279 -22.78 0.86 -11.65
C ASP A 279 -22.04 2.15 -12.02
N PRO A 280 -20.71 2.10 -12.25
CA PRO A 280 -19.93 3.29 -12.61
C PRO A 280 -20.35 3.90 -13.93
N MET A 281 -20.86 3.08 -14.88
CA MET A 281 -21.27 3.54 -16.20
C MET A 281 -22.64 4.22 -16.19
N ALA A 282 -23.57 3.82 -15.31
CA ALA A 282 -24.86 4.47 -15.14
C ALA A 282 -24.75 5.70 -14.22
N SER A 283 -23.81 5.72 -13.28
CA SER A 283 -23.62 6.82 -12.33
C SER A 283 -23.21 8.12 -13.01
N ARG A 284 -23.77 9.24 -12.56
CA ARG A 284 -23.32 10.58 -12.91
C ARG A 284 -22.10 10.99 -12.14
N ALA A 285 -21.99 10.53 -10.88
CA ALA A 285 -20.78 10.63 -10.07
C ALA A 285 -20.70 9.53 -9.01
N PHE A 286 -19.47 9.12 -8.67
CA PHE A 286 -19.15 8.19 -7.58
C PHE A 286 -17.76 8.46 -7.05
N ALA A 287 -17.49 8.02 -5.82
CA ALA A 287 -16.20 8.16 -5.17
C ALA A 287 -15.46 6.81 -5.11
N VAL A 288 -14.16 6.83 -5.41
CA VAL A 288 -13.24 5.73 -5.14
C VAL A 288 -12.44 6.11 -3.90
N ALA A 289 -12.82 5.53 -2.77
CA ALA A 289 -12.20 5.78 -1.47
C ALA A 289 -10.86 5.06 -1.34
N ASP A 290 -9.87 5.77 -0.81
CA ASP A 290 -8.54 5.26 -0.50
C ASP A 290 -8.05 5.90 0.81
N HIS A 291 -8.46 5.35 1.95
CA HIS A 291 -8.14 5.84 3.28
C HIS A 291 -8.71 7.26 3.57
N GLN A 292 -7.84 8.26 3.77
CA GLN A 292 -8.22 9.65 4.05
C GLN A 292 -8.34 10.51 2.79
N LEU A 293 -8.26 9.88 1.62
CA LEU A 293 -8.47 10.53 0.33
C LEU A 293 -9.49 9.74 -0.49
N ALA A 294 -10.28 10.41 -1.32
CA ALA A 294 -11.14 9.77 -2.31
C ALA A 294 -11.13 10.54 -3.63
N HIS A 295 -10.95 9.83 -4.73
CA HIS A 295 -11.19 10.38 -6.07
C HIS A 295 -12.68 10.36 -6.35
N VAL A 296 -13.25 11.52 -6.69
CA VAL A 296 -14.66 11.65 -7.09
C VAL A 296 -14.71 11.83 -8.60
N TYR A 297 -15.20 10.79 -9.26
CA TYR A 297 -15.36 10.76 -10.71
C TYR A 297 -16.72 11.35 -11.08
N VAL A 298 -16.72 12.35 -11.94
CA VAL A 298 -17.94 13.03 -12.39
C VAL A 298 -18.01 12.93 -13.91
N ARG A 299 -19.06 12.27 -14.42
CA ARG A 299 -19.19 11.96 -15.85
C ARG A 299 -19.31 13.19 -16.73
N ARG A 300 -20.03 14.23 -16.28
CA ARG A 300 -20.34 15.42 -17.06
C ARG A 300 -19.82 16.66 -16.36
N PRO A 301 -19.17 17.57 -17.08
CA PRO A 301 -18.64 18.80 -16.50
C PRO A 301 -19.72 19.65 -15.79
N GLU A 302 -20.96 19.66 -16.31
CA GLU A 302 -22.09 20.37 -15.70
C GLU A 302 -22.51 19.84 -14.34
N ASP A 303 -22.17 18.59 -14.01
CA ASP A 303 -22.49 18.00 -12.71
C ASP A 303 -21.45 18.33 -11.61
N VAL A 304 -20.26 18.78 -11.98
CA VAL A 304 -19.15 19.01 -11.02
C VAL A 304 -19.53 19.99 -9.91
N ALA A 305 -20.20 21.10 -10.25
CA ALA A 305 -20.62 22.09 -9.26
C ALA A 305 -21.64 21.50 -8.27
N GLY A 306 -22.63 20.75 -8.76
CA GLY A 306 -23.64 20.12 -7.91
C GLY A 306 -23.07 18.99 -7.04
N VAL A 307 -22.14 18.19 -7.58
CA VAL A 307 -21.44 17.16 -6.82
C VAL A 307 -20.56 17.79 -5.72
N ARG A 308 -19.84 18.88 -6.03
CA ARG A 308 -19.08 19.65 -5.03
C ARG A 308 -20.00 20.13 -3.90
N GLN A 309 -21.12 20.77 -4.23
CA GLN A 309 -22.10 21.26 -3.25
C GLN A 309 -22.65 20.11 -2.37
N ALA A 310 -22.86 18.93 -2.94
CA ALA A 310 -23.35 17.78 -2.17
C ALA A 310 -22.32 17.22 -1.17
N LEU A 311 -21.04 17.46 -1.40
CA LEU A 311 -19.95 16.86 -0.61
C LEU A 311 -19.22 17.85 0.31
N GLU A 312 -19.22 19.17 0.01
CA GLU A 312 -18.39 20.15 0.74
C GLU A 312 -18.80 20.36 2.19
N ASP A 313 -20.11 20.19 2.51
CA ASP A 313 -20.63 20.35 3.88
C ASP A 313 -20.75 19.00 4.63
N VAL A 314 -20.24 17.91 4.05
CA VAL A 314 -20.30 16.59 4.70
C VAL A 314 -19.31 16.56 5.86
N ALA A 315 -19.82 16.31 7.06
CA ALA A 315 -19.00 16.21 8.27
C ALA A 315 -17.90 15.15 8.10
N GLY A 316 -16.64 15.54 8.29
CA GLY A 316 -15.46 14.69 8.07
C GLY A 316 -14.80 14.89 6.71
N VAL A 317 -15.34 15.74 5.83
CA VAL A 317 -14.66 16.24 4.63
C VAL A 317 -13.99 17.56 4.96
N ALA A 318 -12.65 17.59 4.89
CA ALA A 318 -11.88 18.81 5.17
C ALA A 318 -11.79 19.72 3.93
N ARG A 319 -11.60 19.12 2.76
CA ARG A 319 -11.35 19.88 1.52
C ARG A 319 -11.76 19.06 0.29
N LEU A 320 -12.29 19.75 -0.74
CA LEU A 320 -12.49 19.22 -2.08
C LEU A 320 -11.57 19.92 -3.06
N LEU A 321 -10.57 19.21 -3.57
CA LEU A 321 -9.66 19.71 -4.58
C LEU A 321 -10.34 19.64 -5.95
N GLY A 322 -10.33 20.74 -6.68
CA GLY A 322 -10.57 20.80 -8.11
C GLY A 322 -9.24 20.85 -8.87
N ASP A 323 -9.27 21.33 -10.12
CA ASP A 323 -8.09 21.30 -10.98
C ASP A 323 -6.88 22.05 -10.41
N GLU A 324 -7.08 23.24 -9.83
CA GLU A 324 -5.99 24.01 -9.22
C GLU A 324 -5.40 23.28 -8.00
N GLY A 325 -6.25 22.75 -7.12
CA GLY A 325 -5.79 21.99 -5.94
C GLY A 325 -5.10 20.68 -6.31
N LYS A 326 -5.52 20.01 -7.39
CA LYS A 326 -4.82 18.82 -7.91
C LYS A 326 -3.43 19.18 -8.42
N LYS A 327 -3.29 20.29 -9.19
CA LYS A 327 -2.00 20.79 -9.68
C LYS A 327 -1.06 21.16 -8.55
N GLU A 328 -1.58 21.86 -7.52
CA GLU A 328 -0.81 22.23 -6.31
C GLU A 328 -0.11 21.03 -5.67
N HIS A 329 -0.77 19.86 -5.72
CA HIS A 329 -0.28 18.62 -5.10
C HIS A 329 0.33 17.63 -6.10
N GLY A 330 0.48 18.00 -7.39
CA GLY A 330 1.00 17.11 -8.42
C GLY A 330 0.14 15.86 -8.61
N LEU A 331 -1.19 16.03 -8.58
CA LEU A 331 -2.20 14.97 -8.72
C LEU A 331 -3.10 15.16 -9.94
N ASP A 332 -2.76 16.09 -10.84
CA ASP A 332 -3.53 16.45 -12.03
C ASP A 332 -3.28 15.51 -13.22
N HIS A 333 -3.42 14.22 -13.00
CA HIS A 333 -3.31 13.17 -14.01
C HIS A 333 -4.70 12.76 -14.54
N PRO A 334 -4.85 12.31 -15.82
CA PRO A 334 -6.13 11.84 -16.38
C PRO A 334 -6.82 10.70 -15.61
N ARG A 335 -6.06 9.93 -14.84
CA ARG A 335 -6.59 8.87 -13.95
C ARG A 335 -7.24 9.42 -12.68
N SER A 336 -6.95 10.66 -12.30
CA SER A 336 -7.58 11.30 -11.14
C SER A 336 -9.06 11.58 -11.37
N GLY A 337 -9.84 11.64 -10.27
CA GLY A 337 -11.22 12.13 -10.32
C GLY A 337 -11.29 13.62 -10.67
N GLU A 338 -12.43 14.07 -11.14
CA GLU A 338 -12.71 15.49 -11.39
C GLU A 338 -12.56 16.31 -10.12
N LEU A 339 -12.94 15.70 -8.97
CA LEU A 339 -12.67 16.23 -7.64
C LEU A 339 -11.88 15.20 -6.83
N VAL A 340 -11.12 15.69 -5.85
CA VAL A 340 -10.46 14.83 -4.87
C VAL A 340 -10.87 15.30 -3.47
N ALA A 341 -11.52 14.42 -2.72
CA ALA A 341 -11.92 14.69 -1.35
C ALA A 341 -10.77 14.34 -0.39
N LEU A 342 -10.48 15.23 0.55
CA LEU A 342 -9.59 15.00 1.68
C LEU A 342 -10.41 14.94 2.96
N ALA A 343 -10.16 13.95 3.79
CA ALA A 343 -10.83 13.79 5.07
C ALA A 343 -10.28 14.76 6.13
N GLU A 344 -11.07 15.06 7.15
CA GLU A 344 -10.60 15.66 8.39
C GLU A 344 -9.56 14.74 9.08
N PRO A 345 -8.69 15.25 9.98
CA PRO A 345 -7.64 14.44 10.61
C PRO A 345 -8.15 13.20 11.32
N ASP A 346 -9.33 13.27 11.94
CA ASP A 346 -9.98 12.19 12.70
C ASP A 346 -10.89 11.29 11.85
N SER A 347 -10.94 11.52 10.54
CA SER A 347 -11.91 10.93 9.64
C SER A 347 -11.23 10.15 8.50
N TRP A 348 -11.96 9.22 7.88
CA TRP A 348 -11.54 8.46 6.72
C TRP A 348 -12.75 8.06 5.86
N PHE A 349 -12.55 7.70 4.58
CA PHE A 349 -13.61 7.43 3.63
C PHE A 349 -13.86 5.94 3.48
N THR A 350 -15.15 5.53 3.56
CA THR A 350 -15.57 4.19 3.20
C THR A 350 -15.89 4.12 1.71
N TYR A 351 -15.90 2.90 1.15
CA TYR A 351 -16.41 2.67 -0.21
C TYR A 351 -17.92 2.41 -0.26
N TYR A 352 -18.63 2.40 0.88
CA TYR A 352 -20.01 1.95 1.03
C TYR A 352 -20.99 2.84 0.25
N TYR A 353 -21.73 2.20 -0.66
CA TYR A 353 -22.73 2.88 -1.52
C TYR A 353 -24.16 2.37 -1.31
N TRP A 354 -24.37 1.18 -0.72
CA TRP A 354 -25.70 0.66 -0.37
C TRP A 354 -26.30 1.43 0.80
N LEU A 355 -27.64 1.60 0.78
CA LEU A 355 -28.35 2.36 1.82
C LEU A 355 -28.97 1.46 2.90
N ASP A 356 -29.06 0.16 2.63
CA ASP A 356 -29.57 -0.88 3.53
C ASP A 356 -28.53 -2.01 3.56
N ASP A 357 -28.01 -2.33 4.73
CA ASP A 357 -27.00 -3.37 4.90
C ASP A 357 -27.50 -4.77 4.53
N ALA A 358 -28.82 -5.01 4.55
CA ALA A 358 -29.40 -6.26 4.04
C ALA A 358 -29.23 -6.41 2.50
N ARG A 359 -28.93 -5.31 1.81
CA ARG A 359 -28.70 -5.25 0.37
C ARG A 359 -27.23 -5.05 -0.01
N ALA A 360 -26.32 -5.12 0.97
CA ALA A 360 -24.89 -5.02 0.72
C ALA A 360 -24.46 -6.07 -0.33
N PRO A 361 -23.46 -5.76 -1.18
CA PRO A 361 -22.97 -6.69 -2.19
C PRO A 361 -22.37 -7.94 -1.55
N ASP A 362 -22.34 -9.03 -2.29
CA ASP A 362 -21.87 -10.33 -1.78
C ASP A 362 -20.44 -10.31 -1.25
N PHE A 363 -19.61 -9.43 -1.78
CA PHE A 363 -18.21 -9.29 -1.38
C PHE A 363 -18.00 -8.40 -0.14
N ALA A 364 -19.00 -7.64 0.32
CA ALA A 364 -18.81 -6.65 1.39
C ALA A 364 -18.27 -7.27 2.69
N GLN A 365 -18.72 -8.47 3.04
CA GLN A 365 -18.25 -9.19 4.23
C GLN A 365 -17.06 -10.13 3.98
N LEU A 366 -16.40 -10.05 2.81
CA LEU A 366 -15.25 -10.88 2.46
C LEU A 366 -13.96 -10.06 2.51
N VAL A 367 -12.83 -10.75 2.66
CA VAL A 367 -11.51 -10.21 2.32
C VAL A 367 -11.35 -10.32 0.81
N GLU A 368 -11.63 -9.21 0.09
CA GLU A 368 -11.71 -9.21 -1.39
C GLU A 368 -11.29 -7.85 -1.98
N ILE A 369 -9.99 -7.62 -1.95
CA ILE A 369 -9.37 -6.35 -2.35
C ILE A 369 -9.51 -5.98 -3.83
N HIS A 370 -9.89 -6.93 -4.70
CA HIS A 370 -10.00 -6.70 -6.15
C HIS A 370 -11.42 -6.45 -6.65
N ARG A 371 -12.45 -6.77 -5.84
CA ARG A 371 -13.86 -6.61 -6.22
C ARG A 371 -14.52 -5.39 -5.56
N LYS A 372 -13.97 -4.95 -4.43
CA LYS A 372 -14.46 -3.75 -3.75
C LYS A 372 -14.08 -2.50 -4.56
N PRO A 373 -15.01 -1.59 -4.82
CA PRO A 373 -14.73 -0.37 -5.59
C PRO A 373 -14.12 0.75 -4.71
N GLY A 374 -13.23 0.39 -3.82
CA GLY A 374 -12.50 1.25 -2.91
C GLY A 374 -11.81 0.45 -1.82
N TYR A 375 -10.89 1.08 -1.12
CA TYR A 375 -10.17 0.46 -0.01
C TYR A 375 -11.10 0.22 1.19
N ASP A 376 -10.92 -0.91 1.86
CA ASP A 376 -11.74 -1.31 3.01
C ASP A 376 -10.88 -1.80 4.19
N PRO A 377 -10.52 -0.93 5.14
CA PRO A 377 -9.76 -1.32 6.32
C PRO A 377 -10.56 -2.23 7.28
N ALA A 378 -11.88 -2.31 7.14
CA ALA A 378 -12.70 -3.25 7.91
C ALA A 378 -12.33 -4.71 7.62
N GLU A 379 -11.68 -5.00 6.50
CA GLU A 379 -11.13 -6.33 6.19
C GLU A 379 -10.11 -6.84 7.22
N LEU A 380 -9.48 -5.96 8.00
CA LEU A 380 -8.57 -6.34 9.09
C LEU A 380 -9.27 -6.93 10.31
N PHE A 381 -10.61 -6.92 10.35
CA PHE A 381 -11.37 -7.32 11.52
C PHE A 381 -12.25 -8.54 11.25
N LEU A 382 -12.37 -9.39 12.28
CA LEU A 382 -13.53 -10.26 12.39
C LEU A 382 -14.69 -9.44 12.92
N ASP A 383 -15.91 -9.66 12.40
CA ASP A 383 -17.10 -8.93 12.82
C ASP A 383 -17.30 -9.04 14.34
N PRO A 384 -17.12 -7.96 15.13
CA PRO A 384 -17.23 -8.01 16.57
C PRO A 384 -18.69 -8.12 17.05
N LEU A 385 -19.66 -7.82 16.18
CA LEU A 385 -21.08 -7.90 16.50
C LEU A 385 -21.67 -9.30 16.24
N ASP A 386 -20.94 -10.16 15.51
CA ASP A 386 -21.35 -11.54 15.27
C ASP A 386 -20.69 -12.52 16.28
N PRO A 387 -21.41 -13.02 17.28
CA PRO A 387 -20.88 -13.95 18.25
C PRO A 387 -20.48 -15.30 17.64
N TYR A 388 -20.97 -15.61 16.45
CA TYR A 388 -20.72 -16.86 15.73
C TYR A 388 -19.68 -16.75 14.61
N VAL A 389 -19.04 -15.59 14.44
CA VAL A 389 -18.08 -15.34 13.35
C VAL A 389 -16.97 -16.40 13.29
N LYS A 390 -16.42 -16.80 14.44
CA LYS A 390 -15.38 -17.82 14.51
C LYS A 390 -15.88 -19.23 14.12
N VAL A 391 -17.11 -19.57 14.51
CA VAL A 391 -17.74 -20.85 14.13
C VAL A 391 -18.03 -20.88 12.64
N ARG A 392 -18.53 -19.76 12.09
CA ARG A 392 -18.77 -19.59 10.66
C ARG A 392 -17.46 -19.68 9.86
N ALA A 393 -16.39 -19.04 10.33
CA ALA A 393 -15.07 -19.15 9.74
C ALA A 393 -14.54 -20.61 9.73
N ALA A 394 -14.65 -21.30 10.88
CA ALA A 394 -14.25 -22.70 10.99
C ALA A 394 -15.05 -23.61 10.04
N GLY A 395 -16.36 -23.39 9.93
CA GLY A 395 -17.23 -24.08 8.99
C GLY A 395 -16.85 -23.84 7.53
N ALA A 396 -16.48 -22.60 7.17
CA ALA A 396 -15.99 -22.26 5.84
C ALA A 396 -14.66 -22.97 5.51
N VAL A 397 -13.72 -23.00 6.47
CA VAL A 397 -12.45 -23.74 6.34
C VAL A 397 -12.69 -25.26 6.18
N ALA A 398 -13.61 -25.83 6.96
CA ALA A 398 -13.96 -27.25 6.83
C ALA A 398 -14.54 -27.56 5.45
N ARG A 399 -15.46 -26.74 4.95
CA ARG A 399 -16.01 -26.87 3.58
C ARG A 399 -14.92 -26.75 2.51
N LYS A 400 -13.98 -25.80 2.67
CA LYS A 400 -12.82 -25.66 1.78
C LYS A 400 -12.01 -26.96 1.73
N LYS A 401 -11.67 -27.54 2.90
CA LYS A 401 -10.91 -28.79 2.99
C LYS A 401 -11.63 -30.01 2.36
N LEU A 402 -12.95 -29.97 2.32
CA LEU A 402 -13.79 -30.99 1.67
C LEU A 402 -14.01 -30.73 0.17
N GLY A 403 -13.37 -29.70 -0.41
CA GLY A 403 -13.55 -29.34 -1.81
C GLY A 403 -14.94 -28.77 -2.14
N MET A 404 -15.69 -28.33 -1.12
CA MET A 404 -17.02 -27.74 -1.29
C MET A 404 -16.92 -26.24 -1.49
N ARG A 405 -17.89 -25.64 -2.19
CA ARG A 405 -18.02 -24.18 -2.24
C ARG A 405 -18.20 -23.61 -0.84
N TYR A 406 -17.48 -22.54 -0.55
CA TYR A 406 -17.53 -21.84 0.73
C TYR A 406 -17.54 -20.32 0.53
N ARG A 407 -18.07 -19.61 1.52
CA ARG A 407 -18.01 -18.16 1.62
C ARG A 407 -17.45 -17.79 2.99
N MET A 408 -16.35 -17.03 3.02
CA MET A 408 -15.67 -16.61 4.26
C MET A 408 -16.20 -15.21 4.65
N ALA A 409 -17.51 -15.11 4.95
CA ALA A 409 -18.15 -13.86 5.33
C ALA A 409 -17.86 -13.56 6.82
N VAL A 410 -16.76 -12.86 7.10
CA VAL A 410 -16.25 -12.60 8.46
C VAL A 410 -15.96 -11.12 8.72
N VAL A 411 -15.93 -10.29 7.67
CA VAL A 411 -15.66 -8.85 7.74
C VAL A 411 -16.92 -8.12 8.20
N PRO A 412 -16.82 -7.16 9.15
CA PRO A 412 -17.97 -6.37 9.56
C PRO A 412 -18.44 -5.41 8.45
N LEU A 413 -19.75 -5.11 8.43
CA LEU A 413 -20.30 -4.00 7.65
C LEU A 413 -20.24 -2.67 8.44
N ASP A 414 -20.01 -2.74 9.75
CA ASP A 414 -19.78 -1.56 10.57
C ASP A 414 -18.29 -1.17 10.50
N PRO A 415 -17.96 0.02 9.98
CA PRO A 415 -16.57 0.48 9.88
C PRO A 415 -16.00 1.04 11.20
N ALA A 416 -16.79 1.15 12.25
CA ALA A 416 -16.41 1.73 13.54
C ALA A 416 -15.20 1.07 14.25
N PRO A 417 -14.82 -0.20 14.01
CA PRO A 417 -13.63 -0.78 14.62
C PRO A 417 -12.29 -0.15 14.19
N VAL A 418 -12.22 0.53 13.04
CA VAL A 418 -11.00 1.16 12.51
C VAL A 418 -10.55 2.29 13.42
N ARG A 419 -9.27 2.29 13.83
CA ARG A 419 -8.69 3.27 14.77
C ARG A 419 -7.55 4.07 14.19
N GLY A 420 -6.95 3.67 13.09
CA GLY A 420 -5.89 4.40 12.42
C GLY A 420 -6.12 4.47 10.91
N SER A 421 -5.68 5.55 10.29
CA SER A 421 -5.74 5.74 8.84
C SER A 421 -4.63 6.68 8.37
N HIS A 422 -4.46 6.74 7.05
CA HIS A 422 -3.49 7.57 6.35
C HIS A 422 -4.11 8.07 5.02
N GLY A 423 -3.33 8.70 4.16
CA GLY A 423 -3.81 9.17 2.84
C GLY A 423 -3.73 10.69 2.68
N ARG A 424 -3.82 11.45 3.77
CA ARG A 424 -3.55 12.89 3.76
C ARG A 424 -2.09 13.19 4.10
N LEU A 425 -1.63 14.39 3.79
CA LEU A 425 -0.31 14.86 4.22
C LEU A 425 -0.31 15.06 5.74
N PRO A 426 0.79 14.71 6.44
CA PRO A 426 0.90 14.90 7.89
C PRO A 426 0.88 16.38 8.24
N GLU A 427 0.19 16.75 9.32
CA GLU A 427 0.16 18.13 9.83
C GLU A 427 1.42 18.47 10.66
N ARG A 428 2.01 17.45 11.25
CA ARG A 428 3.21 17.58 12.08
C ARG A 428 4.31 16.66 11.59
N PRO A 429 5.57 17.08 11.60
CA PRO A 429 6.69 16.23 11.15
C PRO A 429 6.80 14.89 11.90
N GLU A 430 6.45 14.85 13.18
CA GLU A 430 6.47 13.64 13.99
C GLU A 430 5.41 12.59 13.61
N ASP A 431 4.36 13.00 12.91
CA ASP A 431 3.33 12.09 12.36
C ASP A 431 3.67 11.64 10.93
N GLY A 432 4.73 12.20 10.35
CA GLY A 432 5.19 11.88 9.00
C GLY A 432 6.14 10.69 8.95
N PRO A 433 6.44 10.22 7.73
CA PRO A 433 7.39 9.13 7.51
C PRO A 433 8.84 9.54 7.76
N VAL A 434 9.71 8.54 7.91
CA VAL A 434 11.15 8.72 8.17
C VAL A 434 12.00 8.18 7.03
N LEU A 435 13.23 8.71 6.94
CA LEU A 435 14.29 8.21 6.08
C LEU A 435 15.56 8.00 6.93
N LEU A 436 16.07 6.78 6.95
CA LEU A 436 17.31 6.41 7.62
C LEU A 436 18.31 5.90 6.58
N CYS A 437 19.58 6.21 6.77
CA CYS A 437 20.66 5.66 5.95
C CYS A 437 21.79 5.17 6.87
N SER A 438 22.36 3.99 6.60
CA SER A 438 23.48 3.46 7.36
C SER A 438 24.78 4.25 7.19
N ARG A 439 24.86 5.12 6.18
CA ARG A 439 26.00 6.02 5.97
C ARG A 439 25.82 7.35 6.68
N PRO A 440 26.83 7.85 7.36
CA PRO A 440 26.79 9.16 8.01
C PRO A 440 26.69 10.31 6.99
N GLY A 441 25.84 11.31 7.31
CA GLY A 441 25.78 12.58 6.58
C GLY A 441 25.05 12.56 5.23
N GLU A 442 24.47 11.43 4.82
CA GLU A 442 23.79 11.30 3.52
C GLU A 442 22.42 11.97 3.48
N VAL A 443 21.73 11.99 4.61
CA VAL A 443 20.41 12.60 4.75
C VAL A 443 20.31 13.43 6.03
N SER A 444 19.53 14.54 5.98
CA SER A 444 19.29 15.40 7.14
C SER A 444 18.07 16.29 6.91
N GLY A 445 17.51 16.86 7.98
CA GLY A 445 16.34 17.75 7.90
C GLY A 445 15.10 17.04 7.36
N THR A 446 14.50 17.59 6.31
CA THR A 446 13.36 16.97 5.57
C THR A 446 13.80 16.69 4.16
N PHE A 447 13.57 15.46 3.71
CA PHE A 447 13.93 14.93 2.39
C PHE A 447 12.66 14.72 1.57
N ALA A 448 12.61 15.21 0.34
CA ALA A 448 11.40 15.04 -0.49
C ALA A 448 11.32 13.60 -1.03
N ALA A 449 10.10 13.06 -1.13
CA ALA A 449 9.88 11.73 -1.71
C ALA A 449 10.45 11.60 -3.13
N THR A 450 10.36 12.65 -3.93
CA THR A 450 10.90 12.71 -5.30
C THR A 450 12.44 12.69 -5.37
N GLU A 451 13.13 12.95 -4.27
CA GLU A 451 14.59 12.90 -4.20
C GLU A 451 15.14 11.50 -3.88
N VAL A 452 14.28 10.55 -3.48
CA VAL A 452 14.69 9.19 -3.07
C VAL A 452 15.41 8.47 -4.22
N LYS A 453 14.91 8.54 -5.45
CA LYS A 453 15.57 7.94 -6.63
C LYS A 453 17.01 8.44 -6.79
N SER A 454 17.21 9.75 -6.76
CA SER A 454 18.54 10.35 -6.92
C SER A 454 19.47 10.02 -5.74
N LEU A 455 18.94 9.96 -4.52
CA LEU A 455 19.68 9.49 -3.35
C LEU A 455 20.18 8.05 -3.56
N LEU A 456 19.32 7.13 -3.98
CA LEU A 456 19.68 5.72 -4.17
C LEU A 456 20.73 5.56 -5.28
N LEU A 457 20.61 6.30 -6.40
CA LEU A 457 21.61 6.30 -7.47
C LEU A 457 22.97 6.81 -6.94
N ARG A 458 22.97 7.90 -6.17
CA ARG A 458 24.19 8.45 -5.55
C ARG A 458 24.82 7.46 -4.58
N LEU A 459 24.03 6.83 -3.71
CA LEU A 459 24.51 5.83 -2.74
C LEU A 459 25.09 4.58 -3.44
N ALA A 460 24.56 4.22 -4.60
CA ALA A 460 25.11 3.15 -5.45
C ALA A 460 26.39 3.55 -6.17
N GLY A 461 26.80 4.82 -6.14
CA GLY A 461 27.97 5.32 -6.87
C GLY A 461 27.74 5.47 -8.38
N LEU A 462 26.47 5.69 -8.79
CA LEU A 462 26.05 5.79 -10.18
C LEU A 462 25.79 7.25 -10.65
N THR A 463 26.24 8.26 -9.89
CA THR A 463 26.08 9.69 -10.26
C THR A 463 27.42 10.41 -10.23
#